data_5d80f286b47746b9b45ba9d344e7ab2f
#
_entry.id   5d80f286b47746b9b45ba9d344e7ab2f
#
_cell.length_a   1.000
_cell.length_b   1.000
_cell.length_c   1.000
_cell.angle_alpha   90.00
_cell.angle_beta   90.00
_cell.angle_gamma   90.00
#
_symmetry.space_group_name_H-M   'P 1'
#
loop_
_entity.id
_entity.type
_entity.pdbx_description
1 polymer ?
#
loop_
_entity_poly.entity_id
_entity_poly.type
_entity_poly.pdbx_seq_one_letter_code
_entity_poly.pdbx_strand_id
1 'polypeptide(L)'
;KLQLLRGIEHVEVDSAGPGDVVAVAMLKHTHTGDVLAAEKNAPALREIPIPQGVISYAISAKSKGDEDKVYASLGRLVEEDPTLHLGREASTGEFLLTGMGELHVRITMQKLQRLFGVDVELKRPKVPYRETITRRAENVEGKLKKQTGGKGMFGVCYLTVEPKPRGEGIEFVDEIKGGSIPRSLITAV
;
A
#
# COMPACT_ATOMS: atom_id res chain seq x y z
N LYS A 1 13.43 26.42 -13.20
CA LYS A 1 13.60 26.86 -14.59
C LYS A 1 12.38 26.43 -15.39
N LEU A 2 11.91 27.32 -16.26
CA LEU A 2 10.85 27.04 -17.22
C LEU A 2 11.48 26.50 -18.49
N GLN A 3 10.83 25.49 -19.11
CA GLN A 3 11.32 24.87 -20.32
C GLN A 3 10.16 24.60 -21.30
N LEU A 4 10.37 24.86 -22.56
CA LEU A 4 9.52 24.38 -23.66
C LEU A 4 10.02 23.04 -24.13
N LEU A 5 9.12 22.06 -24.27
CA LEU A 5 9.45 20.75 -24.82
C LEU A 5 9.21 20.74 -26.35
N ARG A 6 10.27 20.49 -27.11
CA ARG A 6 10.23 20.30 -28.57
C ARG A 6 10.73 18.90 -28.94
N GLY A 7 9.82 17.94 -28.91
CA GLY A 7 10.21 16.53 -29.01
C GLY A 7 11.07 16.11 -27.81
N ILE A 8 12.35 15.79 -28.03
CA ILE A 8 13.31 15.43 -27.01
C ILE A 8 14.14 16.63 -26.51
N GLU A 9 14.03 17.79 -27.14
CA GLU A 9 14.76 18.99 -26.77
C GLU A 9 14.06 19.78 -25.68
N HIS A 10 14.82 20.27 -24.72
CA HIS A 10 14.37 21.12 -23.62
C HIS A 10 14.96 22.52 -23.83
N VAL A 11 14.13 23.47 -24.24
CA VAL A 11 14.52 24.85 -24.47
C VAL A 11 14.17 25.71 -23.26
N GLU A 12 15.16 26.28 -22.58
CA GLU A 12 14.92 27.19 -21.46
C GLU A 12 14.25 28.48 -21.96
N VAL A 13 13.22 28.94 -21.21
CA VAL A 13 12.51 30.19 -21.47
C VAL A 13 12.41 31.01 -20.19
N ASP A 14 12.43 32.32 -20.33
CA ASP A 14 12.39 33.24 -19.19
C ASP A 14 10.98 33.44 -18.63
N SER A 15 9.97 33.27 -19.46
CA SER A 15 8.56 33.47 -19.10
C SER A 15 7.64 32.60 -19.94
N ALA A 16 6.46 32.33 -19.40
CA ALA A 16 5.36 31.65 -20.09
C ALA A 16 4.07 32.46 -19.92
N GLY A 17 3.29 32.58 -20.99
CA GLY A 17 2.04 33.31 -21.01
C GLY A 17 0.80 32.40 -20.95
N PRO A 18 -0.40 33.01 -20.88
CA PRO A 18 -1.66 32.25 -20.95
C PRO A 18 -1.76 31.42 -22.25
N GLY A 19 -2.02 30.12 -22.09
CA GLY A 19 -2.11 29.17 -23.20
C GLY A 19 -0.80 28.43 -23.49
N ASP A 20 0.32 28.82 -22.90
CA ASP A 20 1.58 28.11 -23.08
C ASP A 20 1.60 26.80 -22.28
N VAL A 21 2.20 25.77 -22.88
CA VAL A 21 2.49 24.48 -22.21
C VAL A 21 3.99 24.42 -21.95
N VAL A 22 4.36 24.44 -20.69
CA VAL A 22 5.76 24.46 -20.23
C VAL A 22 6.05 23.35 -19.25
N ALA A 23 7.32 22.91 -19.19
CA ALA A 23 7.80 22.00 -18.18
C ALA A 23 8.50 22.78 -17.04
N VAL A 24 8.21 22.39 -15.81
CA VAL A 24 8.87 22.89 -14.60
C VAL A 24 9.41 21.70 -13.81
N ALA A 25 10.73 21.63 -13.69
CA ALA A 25 11.36 20.55 -12.94
C ALA A 25 11.48 20.86 -11.44
N MET A 26 11.66 19.81 -10.62
CA MET A 26 11.95 19.86 -9.18
C MET A 26 10.80 20.36 -8.29
N LEU A 27 9.58 20.22 -8.70
CA LEU A 27 8.40 20.45 -7.84
C LEU A 27 8.14 19.21 -6.97
N LYS A 28 8.58 19.24 -5.70
CA LYS A 28 8.56 18.05 -4.80
C LYS A 28 7.17 17.69 -4.27
N HIS A 29 6.24 18.64 -4.29
CA HIS A 29 4.91 18.51 -3.65
C HIS A 29 3.77 18.82 -4.62
N THR A 30 4.03 18.72 -5.93
CA THR A 30 3.04 19.00 -6.96
C THR A 30 2.72 17.73 -7.73
N HIS A 31 1.45 17.43 -7.84
CA HIS A 31 0.92 16.25 -8.50
C HIS A 31 0.06 16.62 -9.70
N THR A 32 -0.28 15.66 -10.51
CA THR A 32 -1.19 15.84 -11.64
C THR A 32 -2.56 16.34 -11.16
N GLY A 33 -3.01 17.46 -11.71
CA GLY A 33 -4.26 18.12 -11.31
C GLY A 33 -4.08 19.29 -10.35
N ASP A 34 -2.90 19.48 -9.76
CA ASP A 34 -2.63 20.59 -8.87
C ASP A 34 -2.60 21.94 -9.61
N VAL A 35 -3.06 22.97 -8.93
CA VAL A 35 -3.03 24.35 -9.41
C VAL A 35 -1.93 25.13 -8.69
N LEU A 36 -1.02 25.69 -9.48
CA LEU A 36 0.04 26.57 -8.94
C LEU A 36 -0.42 28.01 -9.02
N ALA A 37 -0.37 28.73 -7.90
CA ALA A 37 -0.79 30.10 -7.81
C ALA A 37 0.19 30.94 -6.98
N ALA A 38 0.31 32.21 -7.29
CA ALA A 38 1.12 33.16 -6.51
C ALA A 38 0.45 33.53 -5.18
N GLU A 39 -0.87 33.52 -5.12
CA GLU A 39 -1.66 33.96 -3.96
C GLU A 39 -2.48 32.79 -3.37
N LYS A 40 -2.66 32.82 -2.03
CA LYS A 40 -3.47 31.81 -1.32
C LYS A 40 -4.94 31.77 -1.72
N ASN A 41 -5.48 32.87 -2.24
CA ASN A 41 -6.87 33.04 -2.64
C ASN A 41 -7.09 32.95 -4.15
N ALA A 42 -6.22 32.22 -4.86
CA ALA A 42 -6.44 31.97 -6.28
C ALA A 42 -7.77 31.23 -6.50
N PRO A 43 -8.48 31.54 -7.61
CA PRO A 43 -9.72 30.86 -7.93
C PRO A 43 -9.48 29.36 -8.08
N ALA A 44 -10.30 28.57 -7.39
CA ALA A 44 -10.25 27.11 -7.53
C ALA A 44 -10.67 26.72 -8.97
N LEU A 45 -9.82 25.99 -9.66
CA LEU A 45 -10.18 25.37 -10.93
C LEU A 45 -10.94 24.07 -10.68
N ARG A 46 -11.78 23.69 -11.63
CA ARG A 46 -12.51 22.43 -11.55
C ARG A 46 -11.52 21.27 -11.65
N GLU A 47 -11.58 20.38 -10.69
CA GLU A 47 -10.80 19.15 -10.70
C GLU A 47 -11.14 18.28 -11.93
N ILE A 48 -10.11 17.68 -12.51
CA ILE A 48 -10.28 16.71 -13.60
C ILE A 48 -10.58 15.36 -12.95
N PRO A 49 -11.74 14.73 -13.21
CA PRO A 49 -12.05 13.42 -12.64
C PRO A 49 -11.11 12.36 -13.19
N ILE A 50 -10.31 11.78 -12.33
CA ILE A 50 -9.38 10.69 -12.66
C ILE A 50 -10.11 9.36 -12.44
N PRO A 51 -10.24 8.51 -13.48
CA PRO A 51 -10.89 7.21 -13.33
C PRO A 51 -10.08 6.30 -12.41
N GLN A 52 -10.78 5.55 -11.58
CA GLN A 52 -10.17 4.58 -10.66
C GLN A 52 -9.77 3.30 -11.41
N GLY A 53 -8.63 2.73 -11.03
CA GLY A 53 -8.20 1.43 -11.52
C GLY A 53 -9.19 0.32 -11.12
N VAL A 54 -9.40 -0.65 -12.01
CA VAL A 54 -10.40 -1.72 -11.84
C VAL A 54 -9.80 -3.11 -11.68
N ILE A 55 -8.51 -3.27 -11.92
CA ILE A 55 -7.83 -4.56 -11.79
C ILE A 55 -6.53 -4.43 -11.01
N SER A 56 -6.30 -5.36 -10.09
CA SER A 56 -5.10 -5.39 -9.26
C SER A 56 -4.30 -6.66 -9.49
N TYR A 57 -2.99 -6.53 -9.48
CA TYR A 57 -2.04 -7.64 -9.50
C TYR A 57 -1.09 -7.53 -8.31
N ALA A 58 -0.78 -8.66 -7.68
CA ALA A 58 0.30 -8.75 -6.73
C ALA A 58 1.64 -8.74 -7.46
N ILE A 59 2.58 -7.93 -6.97
CA ILE A 59 3.88 -7.73 -7.57
C ILE A 59 4.95 -8.32 -6.67
N SER A 60 5.87 -9.05 -7.26
CA SER A 60 7.10 -9.49 -6.60
C SER A 60 8.31 -9.27 -7.50
N ALA A 61 9.44 -8.89 -6.90
CA ALA A 61 10.71 -8.84 -7.62
C ALA A 61 11.11 -10.27 -8.04
N LYS A 62 11.64 -10.43 -9.26
CA LYS A 62 12.16 -11.72 -9.71
C LYS A 62 13.46 -12.08 -9.01
N SER A 63 14.28 -11.09 -8.68
CA SER A 63 15.58 -11.27 -8.02
C SER A 63 15.50 -10.85 -6.56
N LYS A 64 16.05 -11.66 -5.67
CA LYS A 64 16.19 -11.28 -4.25
C LYS A 64 17.13 -10.07 -4.14
N GLY A 65 16.70 -9.04 -3.40
CA GLY A 65 17.45 -7.80 -3.20
C GLY A 65 17.05 -6.64 -4.13
N ASP A 66 16.26 -6.89 -5.17
CA ASP A 66 15.76 -5.83 -6.06
C ASP A 66 14.42 -5.22 -5.58
N GLU A 67 13.89 -5.66 -4.46
CA GLU A 67 12.56 -5.25 -3.97
C GLU A 67 12.47 -3.73 -3.80
N ASP A 68 13.42 -3.11 -3.12
CA ASP A 68 13.43 -1.66 -2.90
C ASP A 68 13.53 -0.88 -4.23
N LYS A 69 14.34 -1.39 -5.17
CA LYS A 69 14.47 -0.79 -6.49
C LYS A 69 13.18 -0.91 -7.31
N VAL A 70 12.49 -2.06 -7.22
CA VAL A 70 11.18 -2.27 -7.85
C VAL A 70 10.17 -1.24 -7.33
N TYR A 71 10.05 -1.10 -6.00
CA TYR A 71 9.06 -0.21 -5.42
C TYR A 71 9.36 1.26 -5.67
N ALA A 72 10.62 1.67 -5.57
CA ALA A 72 11.02 3.03 -5.90
C ALA A 72 10.76 3.40 -7.37
N SER A 73 11.02 2.45 -8.29
CA SER A 73 10.78 2.65 -9.72
C SER A 73 9.30 2.66 -10.08
N LEU A 74 8.50 1.79 -9.45
CA LEU A 74 7.04 1.80 -9.60
C LEU A 74 6.42 3.07 -9.04
N GLY A 75 6.92 3.58 -7.91
CA GLY A 75 6.47 4.86 -7.35
C GLY A 75 6.58 5.99 -8.37
N ARG A 76 7.69 6.07 -9.12
CA ARG A 76 7.86 7.06 -10.20
C ARG A 76 6.84 6.90 -11.34
N LEU A 77 6.54 5.67 -11.74
CA LEU A 77 5.54 5.42 -12.78
C LEU A 77 4.11 5.77 -12.32
N VAL A 78 3.83 5.57 -11.04
CA VAL A 78 2.54 5.99 -10.43
C VAL A 78 2.43 7.51 -10.33
N GLU A 79 3.54 8.22 -10.07
CA GLU A 79 3.57 9.70 -10.11
C GLU A 79 3.27 10.24 -11.53
N GLU A 80 3.72 9.52 -12.58
CA GLU A 80 3.46 9.90 -13.98
C GLU A 80 2.01 9.61 -14.41
N ASP A 81 1.39 8.59 -13.83
CA ASP A 81 0.05 8.12 -14.23
C ASP A 81 -0.89 8.00 -13.02
N PRO A 82 -1.74 8.99 -12.78
CA PRO A 82 -2.63 9.02 -11.62
C PRO A 82 -3.74 7.96 -11.66
N THR A 83 -3.88 7.20 -12.76
CA THR A 83 -4.81 6.06 -12.85
C THR A 83 -4.20 4.76 -12.34
N LEU A 84 -2.88 4.75 -12.08
CA LEU A 84 -2.18 3.67 -11.41
C LEU A 84 -2.20 3.88 -9.89
N HIS A 85 -2.39 2.80 -9.16
CA HIS A 85 -2.29 2.82 -7.70
C HIS A 85 -1.39 1.70 -7.21
N LEU A 86 -0.41 2.06 -6.37
CA LEU A 86 0.48 1.12 -5.70
C LEU A 86 0.18 1.12 -4.21
N GLY A 87 -0.19 -0.03 -3.67
CA GLY A 87 -0.51 -0.18 -2.26
C GLY A 87 -0.03 -1.49 -1.68
N ARG A 88 0.01 -1.60 -0.35
CA ARG A 88 0.29 -2.84 0.34
C ARG A 88 -0.97 -3.35 1.01
N GLU A 89 -1.36 -4.59 0.70
CA GLU A 89 -2.47 -5.25 1.38
C GLU A 89 -2.04 -5.67 2.79
N ALA A 90 -2.68 -5.10 3.80
CA ALA A 90 -2.29 -5.28 5.19
C ALA A 90 -2.42 -6.73 5.67
N SER A 91 -3.43 -7.44 5.19
CA SER A 91 -3.74 -8.82 5.63
C SER A 91 -2.81 -9.86 5.01
N THR A 92 -2.45 -9.69 3.74
CA THR A 92 -1.61 -10.65 2.99
C THR A 92 -0.14 -10.22 2.92
N GLY A 93 0.13 -8.96 3.21
CA GLY A 93 1.46 -8.35 3.10
C GLY A 93 1.91 -8.13 1.66
N GLU A 94 1.09 -8.45 0.67
CA GLU A 94 1.41 -8.32 -0.74
C GLU A 94 1.39 -6.86 -1.19
N PHE A 95 2.30 -6.51 -2.09
CA PHE A 95 2.21 -5.25 -2.84
C PHE A 95 1.32 -5.42 -4.05
N LEU A 96 0.36 -4.54 -4.19
CA LEU A 96 -0.62 -4.55 -5.26
C LEU A 96 -0.42 -3.35 -6.17
N LEU A 97 -0.38 -3.61 -7.49
CA LEU A 97 -0.50 -2.59 -8.51
C LEU A 97 -1.88 -2.68 -9.11
N THR A 98 -2.62 -1.59 -9.02
CA THR A 98 -3.96 -1.45 -9.59
C THR A 98 -3.91 -0.53 -10.79
N GLY A 99 -4.59 -0.89 -11.87
CA GLY A 99 -4.67 -0.12 -13.09
C GLY A 99 -6.02 -0.26 -13.78
N MET A 100 -6.21 0.46 -14.88
CA MET A 100 -7.46 0.51 -15.65
C MET A 100 -7.81 -0.81 -16.35
N GLY A 101 -6.84 -1.70 -16.53
CA GLY A 101 -7.02 -2.98 -17.19
C GLY A 101 -5.74 -3.77 -17.28
N GLU A 102 -5.83 -5.03 -17.71
CA GLU A 102 -4.67 -5.92 -17.83
C GLU A 102 -3.59 -5.35 -18.75
N LEU A 103 -3.99 -4.82 -19.91
CA LEU A 103 -3.03 -4.24 -20.85
C LEU A 103 -2.30 -3.04 -20.25
N HIS A 104 -3.00 -2.20 -19.50
CA HIS A 104 -2.41 -1.06 -18.80
C HIS A 104 -1.30 -1.51 -17.83
N VAL A 105 -1.60 -2.49 -16.99
CA VAL A 105 -0.60 -3.05 -16.04
C VAL A 105 0.58 -3.68 -16.79
N ARG A 106 0.33 -4.42 -17.87
CA ARG A 106 1.39 -5.04 -18.69
C ARG A 106 2.31 -4.00 -19.35
N ILE A 107 1.74 -2.92 -19.88
CA ILE A 107 2.52 -1.80 -20.45
C ILE A 107 3.36 -1.13 -19.36
N THR A 108 2.80 -0.94 -18.18
CA THR A 108 3.54 -0.40 -17.03
C THR A 108 4.75 -1.27 -16.67
N MET A 109 4.59 -2.60 -16.70
CA MET A 109 5.71 -3.53 -16.47
C MET A 109 6.78 -3.45 -17.56
N GLN A 110 6.37 -3.30 -18.83
CA GLN A 110 7.32 -3.09 -19.93
C GLN A 110 8.08 -1.76 -19.80
N LYS A 111 7.39 -0.69 -19.37
CA LYS A 111 8.04 0.60 -19.04
C LYS A 111 9.04 0.44 -17.90
N LEU A 112 8.65 -0.28 -16.84
CA LEU A 112 9.51 -0.56 -15.68
C LEU A 112 10.81 -1.24 -16.11
N GLN A 113 10.72 -2.29 -16.92
CA GLN A 113 11.88 -2.99 -17.44
C GLN A 113 12.75 -2.09 -18.35
N ARG A 114 12.10 -1.39 -19.29
CA ARG A 114 12.81 -0.55 -20.27
C ARG A 114 13.53 0.65 -19.66
N LEU A 115 12.89 1.34 -18.69
CA LEU A 115 13.39 2.59 -18.12
C LEU A 115 14.31 2.36 -16.93
N PHE A 116 14.05 1.32 -16.12
CA PHE A 116 14.75 1.10 -14.86
C PHE A 116 15.54 -0.20 -14.80
N GLY A 117 15.42 -1.06 -15.84
CA GLY A 117 16.11 -2.35 -15.91
C GLY A 117 15.69 -3.29 -14.77
N VAL A 118 14.43 -3.29 -14.39
CA VAL A 118 13.88 -4.08 -13.27
C VAL A 118 12.83 -5.03 -13.78
N ASP A 119 12.96 -6.31 -13.43
CA ASP A 119 12.02 -7.36 -13.76
C ASP A 119 11.14 -7.72 -12.56
N VAL A 120 9.85 -7.83 -12.81
CA VAL A 120 8.85 -8.21 -11.81
C VAL A 120 8.02 -9.39 -12.29
N GLU A 121 7.46 -10.11 -11.34
CA GLU A 121 6.46 -11.14 -11.55
C GLU A 121 5.10 -10.62 -11.12
N LEU A 122 4.10 -10.77 -12.00
CA LEU A 122 2.71 -10.45 -11.71
C LEU A 122 1.97 -11.73 -11.30
N LYS A 123 1.29 -11.68 -10.18
CA LYS A 123 0.46 -12.77 -9.64
C LYS A 123 -0.96 -12.28 -9.39
N ARG A 124 -1.90 -13.21 -9.34
CA ARG A 124 -3.22 -12.91 -8.82
C ARG A 124 -3.10 -12.60 -7.33
N PRO A 125 -3.70 -11.50 -6.83
CA PRO A 125 -3.70 -11.18 -5.42
C PRO A 125 -4.32 -12.31 -4.60
N LYS A 126 -3.79 -12.55 -3.42
CA LYS A 126 -4.43 -13.44 -2.46
C LYS A 126 -5.69 -12.78 -1.93
N VAL A 127 -6.74 -13.56 -1.82
CA VAL A 127 -7.96 -13.09 -1.17
C VAL A 127 -7.75 -13.09 0.34
N PRO A 128 -7.88 -11.93 1.02
CA PRO A 128 -7.68 -11.85 2.47
C PRO A 128 -8.90 -12.45 3.21
N TYR A 129 -8.99 -13.77 3.22
CA TYR A 129 -10.03 -14.47 3.97
C TYR A 129 -9.91 -14.18 5.46
N ARG A 130 -11.02 -13.92 6.10
CA ARG A 130 -11.12 -13.78 7.55
C ARG A 130 -12.02 -14.87 8.09
N GLU A 131 -11.58 -15.47 9.17
CA GLU A 131 -12.38 -16.43 9.92
C GLU A 131 -13.32 -15.68 10.88
N THR A 132 -14.46 -16.28 11.16
CA THR A 132 -15.41 -15.82 12.16
C THR A 132 -16.00 -17.00 12.89
N ILE A 133 -16.54 -16.76 14.07
CA ILE A 133 -17.24 -17.76 14.87
C ILE A 133 -18.75 -17.47 14.84
N THR A 134 -19.55 -18.52 14.93
CA THR A 134 -21.01 -18.42 14.92
C THR A 134 -21.65 -18.70 16.28
N ARG A 135 -20.86 -19.21 17.24
CA ARG A 135 -21.32 -19.56 18.59
C ARG A 135 -20.30 -19.08 19.62
N ARG A 136 -20.80 -18.75 20.79
CA ARG A 136 -19.95 -18.47 21.96
C ARG A 136 -19.23 -19.74 22.40
N ALA A 137 -17.94 -19.62 22.66
CA ALA A 137 -17.11 -20.67 23.24
C ALA A 137 -16.50 -20.12 24.53
N GLU A 138 -16.81 -20.77 25.64
CA GLU A 138 -16.39 -20.31 26.97
C GLU A 138 -15.21 -21.12 27.51
N ASN A 139 -14.28 -20.43 28.15
CA ASN A 139 -13.23 -21.02 28.95
C ASN A 139 -12.38 -22.08 28.19
N VAL A 140 -12.07 -21.79 26.93
CA VAL A 140 -11.26 -22.68 26.10
C VAL A 140 -9.80 -22.58 26.51
N GLU A 141 -9.20 -23.72 26.89
CA GLU A 141 -7.79 -23.79 27.28
C GLU A 141 -6.87 -23.71 26.05
N GLY A 142 -6.01 -22.69 26.03
CA GLY A 142 -4.83 -22.61 25.17
C GLY A 142 -3.58 -22.99 25.98
N LYS A 143 -2.88 -24.06 25.59
CA LYS A 143 -1.71 -24.55 26.32
C LYS A 143 -0.53 -24.77 25.40
N LEU A 144 0.57 -24.10 25.72
CA LEU A 144 1.87 -24.34 25.12
C LEU A 144 2.78 -25.05 26.14
N LYS A 145 3.21 -26.27 25.81
CA LYS A 145 4.25 -26.99 26.53
C LYS A 145 5.29 -27.47 25.54
N LYS A 146 6.44 -26.82 25.49
CA LYS A 146 7.53 -27.17 24.59
C LYS A 146 8.83 -27.33 25.38
N GLN A 147 9.44 -28.51 25.29
CA GLN A 147 10.71 -28.80 25.95
C GLN A 147 11.64 -29.47 24.92
N THR A 148 12.62 -28.73 24.44
CA THR A 148 13.65 -29.21 23.52
C THR A 148 15.00 -28.87 24.12
N GLY A 149 15.61 -29.84 24.83
CA GLY A 149 16.99 -29.79 25.33
C GLY A 149 17.37 -28.48 26.07
N GLY A 150 17.09 -28.35 27.35
CA GLY A 150 17.42 -27.18 28.13
C GLY A 150 16.21 -26.49 28.78
N LYS A 151 16.05 -25.16 28.56
CA LYS A 151 14.92 -24.40 29.13
C LYS A 151 13.61 -24.72 28.42
N GLY A 152 12.64 -25.29 29.16
CA GLY A 152 11.29 -25.51 28.67
C GLY A 152 10.47 -24.22 28.62
N MET A 153 9.53 -24.13 27.64
CA MET A 153 8.51 -23.08 27.58
C MET A 153 7.17 -23.67 28.03
N PHE A 154 6.49 -22.97 28.92
CA PHE A 154 5.17 -23.31 29.37
C PHE A 154 4.30 -22.07 29.50
N GLY A 155 3.12 -22.15 28.94
CA GLY A 155 2.10 -21.11 29.05
C GLY A 155 0.70 -21.71 28.91
N VAL A 156 -0.21 -21.22 29.73
CA VAL A 156 -1.63 -21.60 29.69
C VAL A 156 -2.46 -20.34 29.78
N CYS A 157 -3.44 -20.22 28.90
CA CYS A 157 -4.47 -19.19 29.00
C CYS A 157 -5.85 -19.80 28.73
N TYR A 158 -6.87 -19.19 29.28
CA TYR A 158 -8.25 -19.55 29.04
C TYR A 158 -8.94 -18.38 28.34
N LEU A 159 -9.57 -18.64 27.21
CA LEU A 159 -10.24 -17.63 26.40
C LEU A 159 -11.73 -17.93 26.30
N THR A 160 -12.53 -16.90 26.46
CA THR A 160 -13.94 -16.90 26.06
C THR A 160 -14.05 -16.06 24.79
N VAL A 161 -14.62 -16.63 23.73
CA VAL A 161 -14.80 -15.95 22.43
C VAL A 161 -16.28 -15.86 22.12
N GLU A 162 -16.72 -14.66 21.72
CA GLU A 162 -18.12 -14.39 21.39
C GLU A 162 -18.23 -13.84 19.98
N PRO A 163 -19.26 -14.25 19.20
CA PRO A 163 -19.49 -13.67 17.90
C PRO A 163 -20.00 -12.23 18.04
N LYS A 164 -19.46 -11.32 17.21
CA LYS A 164 -19.93 -9.95 17.08
C LYS A 164 -20.65 -9.75 15.72
N PRO A 165 -21.53 -8.75 15.62
CA PRO A 165 -22.13 -8.36 14.35
C PRO A 165 -21.07 -8.02 13.29
N ARG A 166 -21.43 -8.25 12.02
CA ARG A 166 -20.53 -7.98 10.89
C ARG A 166 -20.15 -6.52 10.82
N GLY A 167 -18.84 -6.24 10.79
CA GLY A 167 -18.31 -4.87 10.69
C GLY A 167 -17.85 -4.26 12.01
N GLU A 168 -18.19 -4.84 13.16
CA GLU A 168 -17.78 -4.33 14.48
C GLU A 168 -16.32 -4.64 14.87
N GLY A 169 -15.61 -5.41 14.05
CA GLY A 169 -14.21 -5.72 14.30
C GLY A 169 -13.98 -6.67 15.46
N ILE A 170 -12.82 -6.54 16.10
CA ILE A 170 -12.40 -7.35 17.26
C ILE A 170 -12.35 -6.43 18.48
N GLU A 171 -12.90 -6.91 19.59
CA GLU A 171 -12.81 -6.28 20.90
C GLU A 171 -12.11 -7.24 21.85
N PHE A 172 -11.12 -6.76 22.57
CA PHE A 172 -10.42 -7.53 23.58
C PHE A 172 -10.82 -7.05 24.97
N VAL A 173 -11.31 -7.97 25.80
CA VAL A 173 -11.71 -7.71 27.18
C VAL A 173 -10.78 -8.50 28.11
N ASP A 174 -10.13 -7.79 29.04
CA ASP A 174 -9.27 -8.41 30.05
C ASP A 174 -10.08 -8.68 31.32
N GLU A 175 -10.35 -9.95 31.59
CA GLU A 175 -11.06 -10.42 32.81
C GLU A 175 -10.11 -11.06 33.84
N ILE A 176 -8.78 -10.88 33.69
CA ILE A 176 -7.78 -11.50 34.57
C ILE A 176 -7.92 -10.95 35.98
N LYS A 177 -8.12 -11.86 36.94
CA LYS A 177 -8.15 -11.54 38.35
C LYS A 177 -6.87 -12.03 39.08
N GLY A 178 -6.36 -11.23 40.02
CA GLY A 178 -5.26 -11.64 40.86
C GLY A 178 -3.86 -11.66 40.22
N GLY A 179 -3.72 -11.11 39.01
CA GLY A 179 -2.40 -10.99 38.34
C GLY A 179 -1.79 -12.32 37.88
N SER A 180 -2.62 -13.31 37.60
CA SER A 180 -2.20 -14.65 37.15
C SER A 180 -1.41 -14.62 35.82
N ILE A 181 -1.65 -13.62 34.99
CA ILE A 181 -0.84 -13.30 33.79
C ILE A 181 -0.27 -11.89 33.99
N PRO A 182 1.07 -11.71 33.88
CA PRO A 182 1.67 -10.39 33.93
C PRO A 182 1.10 -9.46 32.82
N ARG A 183 0.81 -8.21 33.18
CA ARG A 183 0.21 -7.24 32.24
C ARG A 183 0.97 -7.09 30.93
N SER A 184 2.30 -7.20 30.97
CA SER A 184 3.16 -7.14 29.78
C SER A 184 2.98 -8.31 28.82
N LEU A 185 2.36 -9.40 29.23
CA LEU A 185 2.12 -10.60 28.41
C LEU A 185 0.69 -10.68 27.89
N ILE A 186 -0.23 -9.85 28.40
CA ILE A 186 -1.65 -9.84 27.97
C ILE A 186 -1.78 -9.47 26.49
N THR A 187 -0.96 -8.54 26.01
CA THR A 187 -0.96 -8.13 24.59
C THR A 187 -0.43 -9.21 23.64
N ALA A 188 0.19 -10.27 24.16
CA ALA A 188 0.70 -11.40 23.37
C ALA A 188 -0.30 -12.57 23.30
N VAL A 189 -1.37 -12.54 24.08
CA VAL A 189 -2.46 -13.51 24.09
C VAL A 189 -3.50 -13.13 23.04
#